data_f207f3aa4910ba46ec4c9f480b2c69c6
#
_entry.id   f207f3aa4910ba46ec4c9f480b2c69c6
#
_cell.length_a   1.000
_cell.length_b   1.000
_cell.length_c   1.000
_cell.angle_alpha   90.00
_cell.angle_beta   90.00
_cell.angle_gamma   90.00
#
_symmetry.space_group_name_H-M   'P 1'
#
loop_
_entity.id
_entity.type
_entity.pdbx_description
1 polymer ?
#
loop_
_entity_poly.entity_id
_entity_poly.type
_entity_poly.pdbx_seq_one_letter_code
_entity_poly.pdbx_strand_id
1 'polypeptide(L)'
;VAAAMCIGSNIAAQTQFTQAPMATLEKTFKQIPDSQKLAVYWYWMSDNISKEGVVKDLQAMKKVGINRVQIGCIGGQNVPYGKVKFYSDEWWEILHAALKTATELNIEVGIFNCPGWSQSGGPWIKPQQAMRYLASSRLEVTGGKKIKVKLPDVDKDAKDVKVIAFPDLAVESPLKAQQQIGSAAT
;
A
#
# COMPACT_ATOMS: atom_id res chain seq x y z
N VAL A 1 -44.76 24.79 24.06
CA VAL A 1 -44.22 24.43 22.77
C VAL A 1 -43.14 25.45 22.45
N ALA A 2 -41.86 25.11 22.70
CA ALA A 2 -40.68 25.96 22.37
C ALA A 2 -40.03 25.39 21.11
N ALA A 3 -40.05 26.18 20.04
CA ALA A 3 -39.33 25.86 18.81
C ALA A 3 -37.88 26.31 18.93
N ALA A 4 -36.95 25.37 18.95
CA ALA A 4 -35.53 25.64 18.86
C ALA A 4 -35.15 25.86 17.42
N MET A 5 -34.73 27.07 17.08
CA MET A 5 -34.24 27.48 15.77
C MET A 5 -32.77 27.18 15.73
N CYS A 6 -32.38 26.10 15.03
CA CYS A 6 -30.95 25.81 14.73
C CYS A 6 -30.48 26.76 13.63
N ILE A 7 -29.70 27.76 14.01
CA ILE A 7 -28.97 28.61 13.09
C ILE A 7 -27.71 27.80 12.65
N GLY A 8 -27.78 27.25 11.47
CA GLY A 8 -26.64 26.59 10.84
C GLY A 8 -25.61 27.64 10.41
N SER A 9 -24.52 27.76 11.15
CA SER A 9 -23.37 28.57 10.74
C SER A 9 -22.62 27.85 9.61
N ASN A 10 -22.86 28.26 8.38
CA ASN A 10 -22.01 27.91 7.25
C ASN A 10 -20.64 28.59 7.42
N ILE A 11 -19.69 27.91 8.07
CA ILE A 11 -18.29 28.30 8.02
C ILE A 11 -17.77 27.87 6.67
N ALA A 12 -17.95 28.70 5.65
CA ALA A 12 -17.17 28.62 4.44
C ALA A 12 -15.74 29.01 4.80
N ALA A 13 -14.86 28.03 4.92
CA ALA A 13 -13.42 28.25 4.97
C ALA A 13 -12.99 28.85 3.62
N GLN A 14 -13.11 30.17 3.50
CA GLN A 14 -12.48 30.90 2.43
C GLN A 14 -10.96 30.85 2.65
N THR A 15 -10.29 29.93 1.98
CA THR A 15 -8.83 29.97 1.82
C THR A 15 -8.53 31.25 1.03
N GLN A 16 -8.24 32.33 1.72
CA GLN A 16 -7.72 33.54 1.09
C GLN A 16 -6.32 33.18 0.57
N PHE A 17 -6.22 32.88 -0.70
CA PHE A 17 -4.94 32.86 -1.40
C PHE A 17 -4.41 34.28 -1.43
N THR A 18 -3.65 34.66 -0.42
CA THR A 18 -2.88 35.89 -0.42
C THR A 18 -1.82 35.73 -1.49
N GLN A 19 -1.97 36.44 -2.62
CA GLN A 19 -0.94 36.47 -3.65
C GLN A 19 0.36 37.02 -3.02
N ALA A 20 1.40 36.18 -3.02
CA ALA A 20 2.69 36.66 -2.56
C ALA A 20 3.19 37.80 -3.44
N PRO A 21 3.80 38.86 -2.85
CA PRO A 21 4.39 39.95 -3.65
C PRO A 21 5.39 39.38 -4.67
N MET A 22 5.42 39.94 -5.88
CA MET A 22 6.29 39.51 -6.98
C MET A 22 7.76 39.39 -6.54
N ALA A 23 8.25 40.32 -5.72
CA ALA A 23 9.60 40.27 -5.17
C ALA A 23 9.85 38.99 -4.28
N THR A 24 8.84 38.52 -3.56
CA THR A 24 8.91 37.29 -2.78
C THR A 24 8.97 36.07 -3.69
N LEU A 25 8.16 36.06 -4.75
CA LEU A 25 8.18 34.97 -5.75
C LEU A 25 9.53 34.90 -6.46
N GLU A 26 10.09 36.03 -6.88
CA GLU A 26 11.42 36.09 -7.51
C GLU A 26 12.52 35.61 -6.56
N LYS A 27 12.50 36.03 -5.29
CA LYS A 27 13.44 35.56 -4.29
C LYS A 27 13.34 34.06 -4.04
N THR A 28 12.13 33.53 -3.88
CA THR A 28 11.93 32.08 -3.63
C THR A 28 12.24 31.23 -4.86
N PHE A 29 12.07 31.78 -6.06
CA PHE A 29 12.50 31.11 -7.29
C PHE A 29 14.01 30.98 -7.39
N LYS A 30 14.76 32.00 -6.98
CA LYS A 30 16.23 32.01 -6.96
C LYS A 30 16.81 31.21 -5.78
N GLN A 31 16.10 31.16 -4.66
CA GLN A 31 16.51 30.47 -3.44
C GLN A 31 15.37 29.57 -2.98
N ILE A 32 15.34 28.35 -3.50
CA ILE A 32 14.31 27.36 -3.19
C ILE A 32 14.35 27.00 -1.69
N PRO A 33 13.26 27.23 -0.94
CA PRO A 33 13.17 26.83 0.47
C PRO A 33 13.34 25.31 0.62
N ASP A 34 13.86 24.87 1.76
CA ASP A 34 14.06 23.44 2.03
C ASP A 34 12.76 22.62 1.91
N SER A 35 11.63 23.21 2.30
CA SER A 35 10.30 22.60 2.17
C SER A 35 9.84 22.32 0.71
N GLN A 36 10.46 22.99 -0.26
CA GLN A 36 10.17 22.88 -1.69
C GLN A 36 11.25 22.12 -2.48
N LYS A 37 12.29 21.64 -1.82
CA LYS A 37 13.35 20.87 -2.45
C LYS A 37 12.87 19.49 -2.88
N LEU A 38 13.66 18.84 -3.74
CA LEU A 38 13.32 17.55 -4.33
C LEU A 38 13.13 16.46 -3.29
N ALA A 39 12.07 15.71 -3.47
CA ALA A 39 11.81 14.45 -2.79
C ALA A 39 12.00 13.31 -3.78
N VAL A 40 12.63 12.22 -3.35
CA VAL A 40 12.86 11.04 -4.19
C VAL A 40 12.49 9.75 -3.47
N TYR A 41 12.12 8.74 -4.26
CA TYR A 41 12.06 7.38 -3.75
C TYR A 41 13.46 6.82 -3.63
N TRP A 42 13.75 6.17 -2.49
CA TRP A 42 15.01 5.53 -2.21
C TRP A 42 14.77 4.04 -2.01
N TYR A 43 14.92 3.28 -3.09
CA TYR A 43 14.61 1.86 -3.07
C TYR A 43 15.75 1.02 -2.53
N TRP A 44 15.47 0.29 -1.47
CA TRP A 44 16.32 -0.74 -0.91
C TRP A 44 15.94 -2.06 -1.60
N MET A 45 16.69 -2.36 -2.68
CA MET A 45 16.33 -3.41 -3.62
C MET A 45 16.77 -4.79 -3.14
N SER A 46 15.81 -5.72 -3.01
CA SER A 46 16.08 -7.15 -2.81
C SER A 46 17.13 -7.43 -1.73
N ASP A 47 17.04 -6.78 -0.57
CA ASP A 47 17.96 -6.98 0.57
C ASP A 47 19.45 -6.59 0.29
N ASN A 48 19.72 -5.90 -0.82
CA ASN A 48 21.06 -5.44 -1.17
C ASN A 48 21.36 -4.05 -0.59
N ILE A 49 21.55 -4.00 0.71
CA ILE A 49 21.85 -2.78 1.46
C ILE A 49 23.06 -2.98 2.37
N SER A 50 23.71 -1.88 2.73
CA SER A 50 24.81 -1.87 3.71
C SER A 50 24.91 -0.53 4.42
N LYS A 51 25.49 -0.49 5.63
CA LYS A 51 25.72 0.76 6.37
C LYS A 51 26.52 1.78 5.55
N GLU A 52 27.56 1.35 4.91
CA GLU A 52 28.39 2.21 4.05
C GLU A 52 27.60 2.75 2.86
N GLY A 53 26.79 1.89 2.22
CA GLY A 53 25.97 2.24 1.07
C GLY A 53 24.98 3.33 1.41
N VAL A 54 24.19 3.17 2.49
CA VAL A 54 23.15 4.15 2.87
C VAL A 54 23.76 5.53 3.24
N VAL A 55 24.94 5.53 3.84
CA VAL A 55 25.67 6.78 4.16
C VAL A 55 26.11 7.49 2.87
N LYS A 56 26.72 6.76 1.95
CA LYS A 56 27.16 7.31 0.65
C LYS A 56 25.99 7.82 -0.19
N ASP A 57 24.90 7.09 -0.21
CA ASP A 57 23.69 7.50 -0.95
C ASP A 57 23.15 8.83 -0.40
N LEU A 58 22.98 8.96 0.91
CA LEU A 58 22.48 10.19 1.53
C LEU A 58 23.44 11.37 1.31
N GLN A 59 24.76 11.15 1.38
CA GLN A 59 25.74 12.18 1.07
C GLN A 59 25.65 12.63 -0.39
N ALA A 60 25.48 11.70 -1.34
CA ALA A 60 25.30 12.00 -2.74
C ALA A 60 23.98 12.76 -2.99
N MET A 61 22.89 12.34 -2.39
CA MET A 61 21.60 13.02 -2.45
C MET A 61 21.68 14.45 -1.94
N LYS A 62 22.34 14.66 -0.77
CA LYS A 62 22.54 16.00 -0.23
C LYS A 62 23.33 16.88 -1.17
N LYS A 63 24.39 16.36 -1.77
CA LYS A 63 25.25 17.09 -2.71
C LYS A 63 24.50 17.63 -3.92
N VAL A 64 23.48 16.92 -4.39
CA VAL A 64 22.65 17.33 -5.53
C VAL A 64 21.35 18.06 -5.11
N GLY A 65 21.20 18.39 -3.84
CA GLY A 65 20.08 19.21 -3.34
C GLY A 65 18.81 18.46 -3.01
N ILE A 66 18.86 17.13 -2.92
CA ILE A 66 17.75 16.32 -2.42
C ILE A 66 17.73 16.44 -0.89
N ASN A 67 16.56 16.73 -0.33
CA ASN A 67 16.42 16.85 1.13
C ASN A 67 15.25 16.05 1.70
N ARG A 68 14.59 15.25 0.87
CA ARG A 68 13.55 14.30 1.30
C ARG A 68 13.69 12.99 0.56
N VAL A 69 13.67 11.88 1.28
CA VAL A 69 13.74 10.54 0.72
C VAL A 69 12.62 9.65 1.27
N GLN A 70 12.13 8.74 0.45
CA GLN A 70 11.15 7.75 0.84
C GLN A 70 11.77 6.35 0.68
N ILE A 71 12.12 5.72 1.80
CA ILE A 71 12.65 4.35 1.79
C ILE A 71 11.54 3.39 1.36
N GLY A 72 11.81 2.61 0.33
CA GLY A 72 10.96 1.51 -0.11
C GLY A 72 11.77 0.21 -0.17
N CYS A 73 11.44 -0.74 0.70
CA CYS A 73 12.06 -2.07 0.66
C CYS A 73 11.34 -2.92 -0.39
N ILE A 74 11.95 -3.09 -1.57
CA ILE A 74 11.31 -3.66 -2.74
C ILE A 74 12.11 -4.87 -3.23
N GLY A 75 11.40 -5.98 -3.53
CA GLY A 75 11.96 -7.11 -4.27
C GLY A 75 11.87 -6.89 -5.78
N GLY A 76 12.94 -7.14 -6.52
CA GLY A 76 12.95 -7.12 -7.98
C GLY A 76 13.06 -8.54 -8.55
N GLN A 77 12.24 -8.88 -9.55
CA GLN A 77 12.26 -10.21 -10.17
C GLN A 77 13.62 -10.58 -10.75
N ASN A 78 14.38 -9.58 -11.22
CA ASN A 78 15.67 -9.77 -11.87
C ASN A 78 16.87 -9.37 -11.00
N VAL A 79 16.64 -9.06 -9.72
CA VAL A 79 17.71 -8.68 -8.79
C VAL A 79 17.84 -9.78 -7.73
N PRO A 80 18.98 -10.51 -7.70
CA PRO A 80 19.21 -11.50 -6.67
C PRO A 80 19.09 -10.90 -5.27
N TYR A 81 18.54 -11.66 -4.35
CA TYR A 81 18.43 -11.21 -2.96
C TYR A 81 19.77 -11.19 -2.25
N GLY A 82 20.05 -10.09 -1.58
CA GLY A 82 21.19 -9.90 -0.69
C GLY A 82 21.09 -10.67 0.61
N LYS A 83 22.03 -10.39 1.50
CA LYS A 83 22.16 -11.10 2.79
C LYS A 83 21.31 -10.45 3.90
N VAL A 84 21.06 -9.15 3.82
CA VAL A 84 20.40 -8.36 4.87
C VAL A 84 18.90 -8.56 4.79
N LYS A 85 18.38 -9.48 5.62
CA LYS A 85 16.94 -9.79 5.62
C LYS A 85 16.16 -8.67 6.28
N PHE A 86 15.03 -8.33 5.68
CA PHE A 86 14.08 -7.36 6.23
C PHE A 86 13.72 -7.71 7.68
N TYR A 87 13.76 -6.71 8.57
CA TYR A 87 13.57 -6.82 10.02
C TYR A 87 14.62 -7.65 10.78
N SER A 88 15.74 -8.06 10.17
CA SER A 88 16.88 -8.60 10.93
C SER A 88 17.59 -7.50 11.74
N ASP A 89 18.38 -7.91 12.73
CA ASP A 89 19.17 -6.97 13.54
C ASP A 89 20.09 -6.11 12.65
N GLU A 90 20.71 -6.71 11.65
CA GLU A 90 21.55 -6.00 10.68
C GLU A 90 20.74 -4.96 9.88
N TRP A 91 19.52 -5.29 9.49
CA TRP A 91 18.63 -4.34 8.81
C TRP A 91 18.31 -3.14 9.69
N TRP A 92 18.02 -3.36 10.98
CA TRP A 92 17.78 -2.29 11.94
C TRP A 92 19.00 -1.41 12.16
N GLU A 93 20.20 -2.01 12.23
CA GLU A 93 21.44 -1.25 12.34
C GLU A 93 21.71 -0.36 11.13
N ILE A 94 21.39 -0.86 9.92
CA ILE A 94 21.50 -0.09 8.68
C ILE A 94 20.48 1.05 8.68
N LEU A 95 19.24 0.80 9.08
CA LEU A 95 18.22 1.84 9.20
C LEU A 95 18.65 2.92 10.20
N HIS A 96 19.19 2.53 11.36
CA HIS A 96 19.72 3.49 12.35
C HIS A 96 20.85 4.36 11.75
N ALA A 97 21.75 3.75 10.99
CA ALA A 97 22.82 4.49 10.31
C ALA A 97 22.25 5.48 9.28
N ALA A 98 21.26 5.07 8.52
CA ALA A 98 20.57 5.94 7.55
C ALA A 98 19.88 7.11 8.25
N LEU A 99 19.10 6.88 9.31
CA LEU A 99 18.40 7.92 10.05
C LEU A 99 19.36 8.91 10.71
N LYS A 100 20.44 8.42 11.33
CA LYS A 100 21.48 9.26 11.92
C LYS A 100 22.12 10.16 10.86
N THR A 101 22.56 9.60 9.75
CA THR A 101 23.17 10.35 8.65
C THR A 101 22.20 11.36 8.04
N ALA A 102 20.94 10.98 7.85
CA ALA A 102 19.91 11.88 7.34
C ALA A 102 19.69 13.08 8.28
N THR A 103 19.68 12.85 9.60
CA THR A 103 19.59 13.91 10.61
C THR A 103 20.78 14.87 10.51
N GLU A 104 22.01 14.35 10.43
CA GLU A 104 23.23 15.15 10.29
C GLU A 104 23.24 15.99 9.00
N LEU A 105 22.67 15.46 7.94
CA LEU A 105 22.58 16.12 6.63
C LEU A 105 21.31 16.99 6.46
N ASN A 106 20.43 17.04 7.43
CA ASN A 106 19.12 17.69 7.32
C ASN A 106 18.33 17.19 6.10
N ILE A 107 18.15 15.86 6.01
CA ILE A 107 17.34 15.16 5.02
C ILE A 107 16.15 14.54 5.74
N GLU A 108 14.93 14.84 5.28
CA GLU A 108 13.73 14.18 5.78
C GLU A 108 13.64 12.75 5.26
N VAL A 109 13.32 11.81 6.13
CA VAL A 109 13.16 10.39 5.78
C VAL A 109 11.74 9.94 6.04
N GLY A 110 11.08 9.47 5.00
CA GLY A 110 9.87 8.67 5.09
C GLY A 110 10.18 7.20 4.81
N ILE A 111 9.31 6.32 5.22
CA ILE A 111 9.40 4.89 4.92
C ILE A 111 8.03 4.35 4.51
N PHE A 112 7.99 3.53 3.50
CA PHE A 112 6.76 2.80 3.16
C PHE A 112 6.47 1.79 4.26
N ASN A 113 5.24 1.80 4.74
CA ASN A 113 4.78 0.85 5.76
C ASN A 113 4.54 -0.56 5.23
N CYS A 114 4.93 -0.83 3.99
CA CYS A 114 4.67 -2.07 3.29
C CYS A 114 5.87 -2.48 2.42
N PRO A 115 6.64 -3.48 2.80
CA PRO A 115 7.62 -4.07 1.91
C PRO A 115 6.92 -4.70 0.69
N GLY A 116 7.51 -4.52 -0.50
CA GLY A 116 7.01 -5.14 -1.72
C GLY A 116 5.75 -4.52 -2.32
N TRP A 117 5.52 -3.22 -2.13
CA TRP A 117 4.41 -2.46 -2.72
C TRP A 117 3.00 -2.75 -2.17
N SER A 118 2.85 -3.66 -1.22
CA SER A 118 1.56 -3.99 -0.64
C SER A 118 1.45 -3.45 0.78
N GLN A 119 0.46 -2.62 1.06
CA GLN A 119 0.21 -2.08 2.41
C GLN A 119 -0.22 -3.14 3.43
N SER A 120 -0.55 -4.32 3.00
CA SER A 120 -1.02 -5.43 3.83
C SER A 120 -0.28 -6.74 3.57
N GLY A 121 0.80 -6.72 2.79
CA GLY A 121 1.58 -7.90 2.44
C GLY A 121 2.85 -8.07 3.27
N GLY A 122 3.46 -9.24 3.14
CA GLY A 122 4.74 -9.58 3.73
C GLY A 122 4.78 -11.03 4.20
N PRO A 123 5.97 -11.65 4.28
CA PRO A 123 6.10 -13.07 4.63
C PRO A 123 5.67 -13.40 6.08
N TRP A 124 5.55 -12.40 6.93
CA TRP A 124 5.05 -12.52 8.30
C TRP A 124 3.53 -12.46 8.44
N ILE A 125 2.80 -12.10 7.36
CA ILE A 125 1.34 -12.02 7.39
C ILE A 125 0.76 -13.44 7.34
N LYS A 126 0.02 -13.79 8.37
CA LYS A 126 -0.68 -15.07 8.43
C LYS A 126 -2.01 -14.99 7.69
N PRO A 127 -2.55 -16.12 7.16
CA PRO A 127 -3.83 -16.12 6.45
C PRO A 127 -4.99 -15.46 7.22
N GLN A 128 -4.98 -15.53 8.56
CA GLN A 128 -5.99 -14.90 9.41
C GLN A 128 -5.89 -13.36 9.45
N GLN A 129 -4.73 -12.82 9.11
CA GLN A 129 -4.44 -11.38 9.07
C GLN A 129 -4.53 -10.82 7.66
N ALA A 130 -4.54 -11.68 6.65
CA ALA A 130 -4.61 -11.29 5.25
C ALA A 130 -5.99 -10.74 4.87
N MET A 131 -6.02 -9.97 3.80
CA MET A 131 -7.25 -9.50 3.19
C MET A 131 -8.11 -10.71 2.76
N ARG A 132 -9.41 -10.61 2.98
CA ARG A 132 -10.37 -11.65 2.62
C ARG A 132 -11.27 -11.18 1.49
N TYR A 133 -11.72 -12.13 0.70
CA TYR A 133 -12.69 -11.90 -0.36
C TYR A 133 -13.80 -12.94 -0.25
N LEU A 134 -14.95 -12.62 -0.84
CA LEU A 134 -16.07 -13.55 -0.93
C LEU A 134 -15.87 -14.44 -2.14
N ALA A 135 -15.77 -15.74 -1.93
CA ALA A 135 -15.70 -16.74 -2.98
C ALA A 135 -17.00 -17.57 -2.98
N SER A 136 -17.36 -18.13 -4.11
CA SER A 136 -18.54 -18.96 -4.25
C SER A 136 -18.21 -20.25 -5.00
N SER A 137 -18.91 -21.32 -4.63
CA SER A 137 -18.96 -22.56 -5.39
C SER A 137 -20.41 -22.89 -5.72
N ARG A 138 -20.63 -23.63 -6.79
CA ARG A 138 -21.97 -24.04 -7.23
C ARG A 138 -22.04 -25.54 -7.35
N LEU A 139 -23.14 -26.11 -6.88
CA LEU A 139 -23.49 -27.52 -7.08
C LEU A 139 -24.88 -27.59 -7.67
N GLU A 140 -25.01 -28.25 -8.82
CA GLU A 140 -26.31 -28.50 -9.46
C GLU A 140 -26.82 -29.85 -8.96
N VAL A 141 -28.09 -29.88 -8.55
CA VAL A 141 -28.74 -31.07 -8.05
C VAL A 141 -30.11 -31.20 -8.69
N THR A 142 -30.51 -32.41 -9.04
CA THR A 142 -31.86 -32.70 -9.56
C THR A 142 -32.85 -32.78 -8.40
N GLY A 143 -33.88 -31.97 -8.42
CA GLY A 143 -34.94 -31.94 -7.40
C GLY A 143 -35.82 -33.17 -7.36
N GLY A 144 -36.80 -33.16 -6.45
CA GLY A 144 -37.84 -34.19 -6.34
C GLY A 144 -37.62 -35.24 -5.26
N LYS A 145 -36.45 -35.25 -4.61
CA LYS A 145 -36.14 -36.19 -3.50
C LYS A 145 -35.31 -35.46 -2.40
N LYS A 146 -35.37 -36.00 -1.18
CA LYS A 146 -34.50 -35.55 -0.11
C LYS A 146 -33.06 -35.97 -0.46
N ILE A 147 -32.15 -35.01 -0.63
CA ILE A 147 -30.79 -35.23 -1.04
C ILE A 147 -29.86 -34.78 0.12
N LYS A 148 -28.82 -35.55 0.38
CA LYS A 148 -27.74 -35.20 1.28
C LYS A 148 -26.46 -35.18 0.45
N VAL A 149 -25.93 -33.99 0.19
CA VAL A 149 -24.72 -33.78 -0.63
C VAL A 149 -23.69 -32.97 0.15
N LYS A 150 -22.41 -33.23 -0.11
CA LYS A 150 -21.32 -32.39 0.37
C LYS A 150 -21.15 -31.25 -0.62
N LEU A 151 -21.14 -30.01 -0.12
CA LEU A 151 -20.83 -28.86 -0.94
C LEU A 151 -19.35 -28.87 -1.35
N PRO A 152 -19.00 -28.38 -2.55
CA PRO A 152 -17.61 -28.24 -2.96
C PRO A 152 -16.90 -27.21 -2.07
N ASP A 153 -15.75 -27.61 -1.53
CA ASP A 153 -14.87 -26.70 -0.79
C ASP A 153 -14.24 -25.70 -1.81
N VAL A 154 -14.26 -24.43 -1.49
CA VAL A 154 -13.65 -23.38 -2.33
C VAL A 154 -12.14 -23.28 -2.02
N ASP A 155 -11.79 -23.33 -0.75
CA ASP A 155 -10.43 -23.33 -0.21
C ASP A 155 -10.44 -23.99 1.17
N LYS A 156 -9.31 -24.60 1.56
CA LYS A 156 -9.13 -25.26 2.87
C LYS A 156 -9.35 -24.32 4.07
N ASP A 157 -9.07 -23.03 3.89
CA ASP A 157 -9.20 -21.99 4.91
C ASP A 157 -10.48 -21.15 4.76
N ALA A 158 -11.34 -21.51 3.80
CA ALA A 158 -12.63 -20.85 3.60
C ALA A 158 -13.57 -21.12 4.78
N LYS A 159 -14.38 -20.11 5.11
CA LYS A 159 -15.47 -20.23 6.08
C LYS A 159 -16.79 -20.02 5.39
N ASP A 160 -17.72 -20.94 5.60
CA ASP A 160 -19.08 -20.79 5.07
C ASP A 160 -19.72 -19.53 5.64
N VAL A 161 -20.13 -18.64 4.74
CA VAL A 161 -20.89 -17.44 5.10
C VAL A 161 -22.37 -17.71 4.92
N LYS A 162 -22.76 -18.29 3.79
CA LYS A 162 -24.16 -18.59 3.48
C LYS A 162 -24.27 -19.63 2.39
N VAL A 163 -25.23 -20.53 2.51
CA VAL A 163 -25.66 -21.46 1.49
C VAL A 163 -27.02 -21.00 0.95
N ILE A 164 -27.15 -20.87 -0.35
CA ILE A 164 -28.38 -20.45 -1.02
C ILE A 164 -28.76 -21.53 -2.01
N ALA A 165 -30.03 -21.95 -1.99
CA ALA A 165 -30.59 -22.84 -2.99
C ALA A 165 -31.66 -22.09 -3.80
N PHE A 166 -31.61 -22.22 -5.11
CA PHE A 166 -32.57 -21.60 -6.02
C PHE A 166 -32.79 -22.49 -7.23
N PRO A 167 -33.97 -22.41 -7.86
CA PRO A 167 -34.22 -23.15 -9.11
C PRO A 167 -33.25 -22.70 -10.19
N ASP A 168 -32.70 -23.65 -10.95
CA ASP A 168 -31.91 -23.30 -12.13
C ASP A 168 -32.86 -22.81 -13.23
N LEU A 169 -32.75 -21.52 -13.55
CA LEU A 169 -33.49 -20.94 -14.66
C LEU A 169 -32.74 -21.33 -15.93
N ALA A 170 -33.41 -22.05 -16.83
CA ALA A 170 -32.87 -22.50 -18.11
C ALA A 170 -32.56 -21.34 -19.11
N VAL A 171 -32.42 -20.13 -18.62
CA VAL A 171 -32.05 -18.96 -19.40
C VAL A 171 -30.53 -18.88 -19.47
N GLU A 172 -29.96 -18.84 -20.65
CA GLU A 172 -28.56 -18.50 -20.85
C GLU A 172 -28.26 -17.11 -20.24
N SER A 173 -27.74 -17.12 -19.03
CA SER A 173 -27.40 -15.89 -18.36
C SER A 173 -26.06 -15.35 -18.87
N PRO A 174 -25.95 -14.06 -19.20
CA PRO A 174 -24.68 -13.43 -19.57
C PRO A 174 -23.58 -13.58 -18.49
N LEU A 175 -23.95 -13.96 -17.27
CA LEU A 175 -23.02 -14.22 -16.16
C LEU A 175 -22.19 -15.52 -16.34
N LYS A 176 -22.57 -16.45 -17.22
CA LYS A 176 -21.76 -17.64 -17.55
C LYS A 176 -20.42 -17.26 -18.21
N ALA A 177 -20.34 -16.12 -18.87
CA ALA A 177 -19.12 -15.65 -19.54
C ALA A 177 -18.07 -15.06 -18.56
N GLN A 178 -18.47 -14.62 -17.37
CA GLN A 178 -17.54 -14.02 -16.41
C GLN A 178 -16.80 -15.04 -15.51
N GLN A 179 -17.28 -16.27 -15.42
CA GLN A 179 -16.62 -17.30 -14.59
C GLN A 179 -15.35 -17.89 -15.22
N GLN A 180 -15.12 -17.71 -16.51
CA GLN A 180 -13.90 -18.22 -17.18
C GLN A 180 -12.67 -17.28 -17.04
N ILE A 181 -12.84 -16.06 -16.54
CA ILE A 181 -11.75 -15.09 -16.44
C ILE A 181 -11.00 -15.18 -15.08
N GLY A 182 -11.57 -15.88 -14.09
CA GLY A 182 -11.02 -15.96 -12.73
C GLY A 182 -10.06 -17.11 -12.45
N SER A 183 -9.82 -18.03 -13.41
CA SER A 183 -9.00 -19.24 -13.16
C SER A 183 -7.56 -19.18 -13.70
N ALA A 184 -7.09 -18.02 -14.16
CA ALA A 184 -5.75 -17.86 -14.71
C ALA A 184 -4.92 -16.84 -13.92
N ALA A 185 -4.75 -17.09 -12.61
CA ALA A 185 -3.75 -16.41 -11.80
C ALA A 185 -3.32 -17.35 -10.67
N THR A 186 -2.41 -18.26 -10.99
CA THR A 186 -1.49 -18.90 -10.05
C THR A 186 -0.16 -18.19 -10.09
#